data_e1dc74f19cd4dc2f044219a4c264338a
#
_entry.id   e1dc74f19cd4dc2f044219a4c264338a
#
_cell.length_a   1.000
_cell.length_b   1.000
_cell.length_c   1.000
_cell.angle_alpha   90.00
_cell.angle_beta   90.00
_cell.angle_gamma   90.00
#
_symmetry.space_group_name_H-M   'P 1'
#
loop_
_entity.id
_entity.type
_entity.pdbx_description
1 polymer ?
#
loop_
_entity_poly.entity_id
_entity_poly.type
_entity_poly.pdbx_seq_one_letter_code
_entity_poly.pdbx_strand_id
1 'polypeptide(L)'
;WVESRSNSNPKSIFLIKRELMEKGINREISTAATQSISDEQNIIKATHKKSRSIRHLSKDQFNKKLTNHLLRKGFNIHLIQKVTCEAWTNRNNN
;
A
#
# COMPACT_ATOMS: atom_id res chain seq x y z
N TRP A 1 -14.58 0.71 10.22
CA TRP A 1 -13.87 1.87 9.61
C TRP A 1 -12.52 1.49 9.05
N VAL A 2 -11.71 0.76 9.84
CA VAL A 2 -10.37 0.34 9.40
C VAL A 2 -10.45 -0.60 8.19
N GLU A 3 -11.36 -1.56 8.19
CA GLU A 3 -11.55 -2.47 7.05
C GLU A 3 -11.96 -1.74 5.80
N SER A 4 -12.88 -0.78 5.90
CA SER A 4 -13.34 0.01 4.76
C SER A 4 -12.19 0.80 4.16
N ARG A 5 -11.36 1.43 4.99
CA ARG A 5 -10.19 2.18 4.54
C ARG A 5 -9.17 1.27 3.88
N SER A 6 -8.95 0.09 4.47
CA SER A 6 -7.98 -0.87 3.95
C SER A 6 -8.39 -1.40 2.57
N ASN A 7 -9.69 -1.60 2.34
CA ASN A 7 -10.19 -2.13 1.07
C ASN A 7 -10.32 -1.08 -0.02
N SER A 8 -10.78 0.13 0.31
CA SER A 8 -10.98 1.18 -0.69
C SER A 8 -9.73 2.01 -0.95
N ASN A 9 -8.85 2.14 0.03
CA ASN A 9 -7.62 2.93 -0.06
C ASN A 9 -6.54 2.28 0.78
N PRO A 10 -5.95 1.16 0.30
CA PRO A 10 -4.98 0.40 1.09
C PRO A 10 -3.77 1.23 1.50
N LYS A 11 -3.48 1.22 2.79
CA LYS A 11 -2.36 1.93 3.40
C LYS A 11 -1.62 0.99 4.34
N SER A 12 -0.38 1.34 4.73
CA SER A 12 0.36 0.57 5.71
C SER A 12 -0.31 0.64 7.09
N ILE A 13 -0.06 -0.36 7.91
CA ILE A 13 -0.55 -0.38 9.30
C ILE A 13 -0.04 0.86 10.05
N PHE A 14 1.21 1.24 9.83
CA PHE A 14 1.79 2.43 10.46
C PHE A 14 0.98 3.68 10.15
N LEU A 15 0.63 3.88 8.88
CA LEU A 15 -0.12 5.07 8.48
C LEU A 15 -1.55 5.04 9.01
N ILE A 16 -2.19 3.88 9.04
CA ILE A 16 -3.54 3.73 9.60
C ILE A 16 -3.54 4.05 11.09
N LYS A 17 -2.57 3.53 11.84
CA LYS A 17 -2.44 3.83 13.27
C LYS A 17 -2.24 5.32 13.51
N ARG A 18 -1.41 5.96 12.71
CA ARG A 18 -1.15 7.39 12.83
C ARG A 18 -2.43 8.20 12.60
N GLU A 19 -3.21 7.85 11.58
CA GLU A 19 -4.48 8.54 11.32
C GLU A 19 -5.47 8.36 12.46
N LEU A 20 -5.55 7.17 13.05
CA LEU A 20 -6.43 6.91 14.20
C LEU A 20 -6.00 7.74 15.41
N MET A 21 -4.70 7.83 15.65
CA MET A 21 -4.17 8.64 16.76
C MET A 21 -4.44 10.13 16.55
N GLU A 22 -4.33 10.63 15.34
CA GLU A 22 -4.65 12.01 15.01
C GLU A 22 -6.12 12.34 15.26
N LYS A 23 -6.99 11.35 15.18
CA LYS A 23 -8.41 11.50 15.47
C LYS A 23 -8.75 11.31 16.95
N GLY A 24 -7.74 11.21 17.81
CA GLY A 24 -7.93 11.09 19.24
C GLY A 24 -8.11 9.67 19.76
N ILE A 25 -7.91 8.65 18.92
CA ILE A 25 -8.00 7.25 19.35
C ILE A 25 -6.67 6.86 19.97
N ASN A 26 -6.71 6.28 21.19
CA ASN A 26 -5.49 5.96 21.88
C ASN A 26 -4.72 4.81 21.22
N ARG A 27 -3.43 4.68 21.59
CA ARG A 27 -2.52 3.73 20.97
C ARG A 27 -2.96 2.27 21.10
N GLU A 28 -3.49 1.89 22.26
CA GLU A 28 -3.93 0.52 22.51
C GLU A 28 -5.12 0.14 21.62
N ILE A 29 -6.09 1.04 21.51
CA ILE A 29 -7.25 0.84 20.65
C ILE A 29 -6.84 0.82 19.19
N SER A 30 -5.92 1.70 18.78
CA SER A 30 -5.39 1.73 17.42
C SER A 30 -4.68 0.42 17.06
N THR A 31 -3.90 -0.11 17.99
CA THR A 31 -3.19 -1.38 17.78
C THR A 31 -4.19 -2.53 17.64
N ALA A 32 -5.18 -2.60 18.50
CA ALA A 32 -6.22 -3.64 18.44
C ALA A 32 -7.02 -3.56 17.13
N ALA A 33 -7.36 -2.35 16.69
CA ALA A 33 -8.14 -2.14 15.47
C ALA A 33 -7.37 -2.56 14.21
N THR A 34 -6.03 -2.54 14.25
CA THR A 34 -5.20 -2.86 13.09
C THR A 34 -4.62 -4.28 13.13
N GLN A 35 -4.94 -5.08 14.15
CA GLN A 35 -4.39 -6.43 14.31
C GLN A 35 -4.68 -7.37 13.14
N SER A 36 -5.85 -7.25 12.53
CA SER A 36 -6.26 -8.09 11.41
C SER A 36 -5.74 -7.60 10.05
N ILE A 37 -5.01 -6.50 10.02
CA ILE A 37 -4.51 -5.88 8.79
C ILE A 37 -3.08 -6.36 8.55
N SER A 38 -2.78 -6.75 7.31
CA SER A 38 -1.44 -7.14 6.88
C SER A 38 -0.91 -6.13 5.88
N ASP A 39 0.30 -5.61 6.13
CA ASP A 39 0.99 -4.73 5.18
C ASP A 39 1.23 -5.46 3.85
N GLU A 40 1.54 -6.75 3.90
CA GLU A 40 1.77 -7.54 2.69
C GLU A 40 0.52 -7.62 1.83
N GLN A 41 -0.64 -7.86 2.44
CA GLN A 41 -1.90 -7.89 1.70
C GLN A 41 -2.28 -6.51 1.20
N ASN A 42 -2.11 -5.48 2.02
CA ASN A 42 -2.48 -4.12 1.64
C ASN A 42 -1.59 -3.59 0.51
N ILE A 43 -0.29 -3.88 0.52
CA ILE A 43 0.60 -3.42 -0.54
C ILE A 43 0.28 -4.11 -1.87
N ILE A 44 -0.12 -5.38 -1.83
CA ILE A 44 -0.54 -6.09 -3.04
C ILE A 44 -1.78 -5.43 -3.64
N LYS A 45 -2.77 -5.11 -2.82
CA LYS A 45 -3.98 -4.42 -3.26
C LYS A 45 -3.66 -3.04 -3.85
N ALA A 46 -2.82 -2.26 -3.17
CA ALA A 46 -2.42 -0.93 -3.61
C ALA A 46 -1.64 -1.00 -4.92
N THR A 47 -0.72 -1.97 -5.04
CA THR A 47 0.09 -2.18 -6.23
C THR A 47 -0.78 -2.56 -7.42
N HIS A 48 -1.70 -3.50 -7.21
CA HIS A 48 -2.63 -3.94 -8.26
C HIS A 48 -3.47 -2.78 -8.79
N LYS A 49 -4.03 -2.00 -7.89
CA LYS A 49 -4.87 -0.86 -8.24
C LYS A 49 -4.09 0.21 -9.02
N LYS A 50 -2.88 0.56 -8.55
CA LYS A 50 -2.08 1.60 -9.19
C LYS A 50 -1.49 1.14 -10.51
N SER A 51 -1.00 -0.10 -10.58
CA SER A 51 -0.35 -0.62 -11.78
C SER A 51 -1.28 -0.63 -13.00
N ARG A 52 -2.59 -0.78 -12.78
CA ARG A 52 -3.57 -0.74 -13.86
C ARG A 52 -3.61 0.61 -14.57
N SER A 53 -3.37 1.70 -13.84
CA SER A 53 -3.42 3.05 -14.40
C SER A 53 -2.10 3.48 -15.04
N ILE A 54 -0.98 2.80 -14.72
CA ILE A 54 0.36 3.18 -15.20
C ILE A 54 1.04 2.09 -16.05
N ARG A 55 0.32 1.03 -16.40
CA ARG A 55 0.91 -0.10 -17.13
C ARG A 55 1.41 0.27 -18.53
N HIS A 56 0.96 1.38 -19.08
CA HIS A 56 1.39 1.88 -20.40
C HIS A 56 2.74 2.59 -20.37
N LEU A 57 3.28 2.85 -19.18
CA LEU A 57 4.54 3.56 -19.02
C LEU A 57 5.74 2.67 -19.25
N SER A 58 6.90 3.30 -19.53
CA SER A 58 8.17 2.58 -19.58
C SER A 58 8.52 1.99 -18.23
N LYS A 59 9.47 1.04 -18.20
CA LYS A 59 9.89 0.40 -16.95
C LYS A 59 10.33 1.40 -15.90
N ASP A 60 11.15 2.37 -16.30
CA ASP A 60 11.66 3.38 -15.37
C ASP A 60 10.54 4.25 -14.80
N GLN A 61 9.65 4.71 -15.65
CA GLN A 61 8.51 5.53 -15.20
C GLN A 61 7.52 4.73 -14.37
N PHE A 62 7.26 3.48 -14.76
CA PHE A 62 6.39 2.58 -14.02
C PHE A 62 6.92 2.38 -12.60
N ASN A 63 8.20 1.98 -12.48
CA ASN A 63 8.82 1.74 -11.19
C ASN A 63 8.83 3.00 -10.33
N LYS A 64 9.19 4.14 -10.91
CA LYS A 64 9.25 5.41 -10.19
C LYS A 64 7.88 5.82 -9.65
N LYS A 65 6.86 5.80 -10.49
CA LYS A 65 5.52 6.20 -10.09
C LYS A 65 4.91 5.25 -9.06
N LEU A 66 5.11 3.95 -9.25
CA LEU A 66 4.58 2.97 -8.31
C LEU A 66 5.30 3.08 -6.96
N THR A 67 6.63 3.20 -6.96
CA THR A 67 7.39 3.36 -5.73
C THR A 67 6.95 4.60 -4.97
N ASN A 68 6.84 5.75 -5.64
CA ASN A 68 6.40 6.99 -5.00
C ASN A 68 4.99 6.87 -4.42
N HIS A 69 4.10 6.23 -5.15
CA HIS A 69 2.73 6.01 -4.68
C HIS A 69 2.70 5.17 -3.39
N LEU A 70 3.46 4.07 -3.38
CA LEU A 70 3.50 3.18 -2.22
C LEU A 70 4.21 3.81 -1.02
N LEU A 71 5.24 4.62 -1.26
CA LEU A 71 5.90 5.38 -0.19
C LEU A 71 4.92 6.34 0.48
N ARG A 72 4.08 7.02 -0.30
CA ARG A 72 3.06 7.92 0.24
C ARG A 72 2.03 7.18 1.08
N LYS A 73 1.81 5.90 0.78
CA LYS A 73 0.91 5.05 1.57
C LYS A 73 1.58 4.52 2.84
N GLY A 74 2.86 4.82 3.05
CA GLY A 74 3.58 4.47 4.28
C GLY A 74 4.20 3.09 4.30
N PHE A 75 4.27 2.40 3.18
CA PHE A 75 4.84 1.05 3.11
C PHE A 75 6.37 1.07 3.20
N ASN A 76 6.96 -0.04 3.67
CA ASN A 76 8.40 -0.21 3.79
C ASN A 76 9.05 -0.31 2.41
N ILE A 77 10.23 0.33 2.24
CA ILE A 77 10.91 0.36 0.95
C ILE A 77 11.30 -1.03 0.44
N HIS A 78 11.72 -1.92 1.32
CA HIS A 78 12.08 -3.29 0.93
C HIS A 78 10.88 -4.04 0.36
N LEU A 79 9.73 -3.88 0.99
CA LEU A 79 8.49 -4.49 0.53
C LEU A 79 8.04 -3.86 -0.81
N ILE A 80 8.20 -2.54 -0.94
CA ILE A 80 7.89 -1.81 -2.16
C ILE A 80 8.75 -2.31 -3.33
N GLN A 81 10.04 -2.48 -3.12
CA GLN A 81 10.94 -2.97 -4.17
C GLN A 81 10.55 -4.35 -4.66
N LYS A 82 10.18 -5.24 -3.74
CA LYS A 82 9.74 -6.59 -4.07
C LYS A 82 8.48 -6.57 -4.93
N VAL A 83 7.45 -5.87 -4.50
CA VAL A 83 6.18 -5.86 -5.22
C VAL A 83 6.25 -5.08 -6.53
N THR A 84 7.08 -4.05 -6.62
CA THR A 84 7.27 -3.29 -7.84
C THR A 84 7.91 -4.16 -8.94
N CYS A 85 8.90 -4.96 -8.58
CA CYS A 85 9.54 -5.90 -9.50
C CYS A 85 8.53 -6.94 -9.98
N GLU A 86 7.75 -7.52 -9.08
CA GLU A 86 6.72 -8.50 -9.42
C GLU A 86 5.64 -7.89 -10.31
N ALA A 87 5.22 -6.67 -10.01
CA ALA A 87 4.18 -5.98 -10.79
C ALA A 87 4.64 -5.72 -12.23
N TRP A 88 5.89 -5.36 -12.42
CA TRP A 88 6.44 -5.16 -13.76
C TRP A 88 6.44 -6.46 -14.55
N THR A 89 6.87 -7.56 -13.93
CA THR A 89 6.87 -8.87 -14.56
C THR A 89 5.45 -9.32 -14.91
N ASN A 90 4.52 -9.15 -13.96
CA ASN A 90 3.14 -9.61 -14.12
C ASN A 90 2.34 -8.80 -15.15
N ARG A 91 2.67 -7.54 -15.36
CA ARG A 91 1.94 -6.72 -16.34
C ARG A 91 2.07 -7.25 -17.76
N ASN A 92 3.16 -7.94 -18.06
CA ASN A 92 3.40 -8.52 -19.37
C ASN A 92 2.66 -9.85 -19.59
N ASN A 93 2.12 -10.43 -18.50
CA ASN A 93 1.40 -11.70 -18.53
C ASN A 93 -0.12 -11.52 -18.56
N ASN A 94 -0.57 -10.29 -18.55
CA ASN A 94 -2.00 -9.96 -18.58
C ASN A 94 -2.35 -9.33 -19.95
#